data_bcd6f598bdb2030264fa577e88895e73
#
_entry.id   bcd6f598bdb2030264fa577e88895e73
#
_cell.length_a   1.000
_cell.length_b   1.000
_cell.length_c   1.000
_cell.angle_alpha   90.00
_cell.angle_beta   90.00
_cell.angle_gamma   90.00
#
_symmetry.space_group_name_H-M   'P 1'
#
loop_
_entity.id
_entity.type
_entity.pdbx_description
1 polymer ?
#
loop_
_entity_poly.entity_id
_entity_poly.type
_entity_poly.pdbx_seq_one_letter_code
_entity_poly.pdbx_strand_id
1 'polypeptide(L)'
;MAVTLKSNEIEAANRAEATVLLIRAGYRVYRPEADVSGEDLVIRTPEGELRPVQMKGRPSVDWSRYGGHGIWMLFPDPSGCVPGRPWYFVPHDELFVWVKNRHGSAPGWNDVWSYPTMSAALRGFVQPFVLPCVEPEPNNGE
;
A
#
# COMPACT_ATOMS: atom_id res chain seq x y z
N MET A 1 -18.99 -13.19 -17.40
CA MET A 1 -17.93 -12.90 -18.37
C MET A 1 -16.86 -12.04 -17.71
N ALA A 2 -15.62 -12.47 -17.75
CA ALA A 2 -14.52 -11.69 -17.21
C ALA A 2 -14.15 -10.55 -18.16
N VAL A 3 -13.98 -9.35 -17.62
CA VAL A 3 -13.52 -8.19 -18.36
C VAL A 3 -12.02 -8.04 -18.18
N THR A 4 -11.28 -7.86 -19.27
CA THR A 4 -9.85 -7.60 -19.20
C THR A 4 -9.62 -6.10 -19.14
N LEU A 5 -8.97 -5.64 -18.06
CA LEU A 5 -8.65 -4.22 -17.87
C LEU A 5 -7.24 -3.92 -18.39
N LYS A 6 -7.05 -2.71 -18.88
CA LYS A 6 -5.73 -2.17 -19.20
C LYS A 6 -5.01 -1.77 -17.90
N SER A 7 -3.68 -1.64 -17.95
CA SER A 7 -2.89 -1.34 -16.76
C SER A 7 -3.27 -0.01 -16.10
N ASN A 8 -3.59 1.01 -16.86
CA ASN A 8 -4.03 2.29 -16.32
C ASN A 8 -5.42 2.20 -15.66
N GLU A 9 -6.27 1.30 -16.16
CA GLU A 9 -7.57 1.04 -15.53
C GLU A 9 -7.41 0.28 -14.22
N ILE A 10 -6.49 -0.68 -14.17
CA ILE A 10 -6.15 -1.41 -12.94
C ILE A 10 -5.61 -0.44 -11.89
N GLU A 11 -4.70 0.46 -12.27
CA GLU A 11 -4.19 1.49 -11.37
C GLU A 11 -5.30 2.39 -10.83
N ALA A 12 -6.20 2.85 -11.70
CA ALA A 12 -7.32 3.70 -11.30
C ALA A 12 -8.26 2.98 -10.34
N ALA A 13 -8.58 1.71 -10.63
CA ALA A 13 -9.43 0.89 -9.76
C ALA A 13 -8.78 0.66 -8.40
N ASN A 14 -7.49 0.34 -8.36
CA ASN A 14 -6.75 0.16 -7.12
C ASN A 14 -6.73 1.46 -6.30
N ARG A 15 -6.53 2.59 -6.95
CA ARG A 15 -6.53 3.89 -6.29
C ARG A 15 -7.89 4.21 -5.66
N ALA A 16 -8.97 3.92 -6.37
CA ALA A 16 -10.32 4.13 -5.84
C ALA A 16 -10.59 3.22 -4.64
N GLU A 17 -10.22 1.95 -4.74
CA GLU A 17 -10.38 0.97 -3.66
C GLU A 17 -9.61 1.41 -2.41
N ALA A 18 -8.33 1.76 -2.57
CA ALA A 18 -7.48 2.20 -1.47
C ALA A 18 -7.99 3.50 -0.84
N THR A 19 -8.45 4.44 -1.66
CA THR A 19 -8.98 5.72 -1.17
C THR A 19 -10.19 5.51 -0.27
N VAL A 20 -11.11 4.63 -0.67
CA VAL A 20 -12.29 4.30 0.15
C VAL A 20 -11.86 3.73 1.51
N LEU A 21 -10.92 2.80 1.51
CA LEU A 21 -10.45 2.17 2.75
C LEU A 21 -9.73 3.16 3.66
N LEU A 22 -8.91 4.04 3.10
CA LEU A 22 -8.22 5.08 3.85
C LEU A 22 -9.21 6.05 4.50
N ILE A 23 -10.20 6.52 3.75
CA ILE A 23 -11.21 7.44 4.28
C ILE A 23 -12.00 6.79 5.41
N ARG A 24 -12.41 5.54 5.23
CA ARG A 24 -13.15 4.81 6.26
C ARG A 24 -12.33 4.53 7.50
N ALA A 25 -11.00 4.45 7.36
CA ALA A 25 -10.08 4.30 8.49
C ALA A 25 -9.76 5.63 9.20
N GLY A 26 -10.34 6.74 8.75
CA GLY A 26 -10.17 8.04 9.37
C GLY A 26 -9.03 8.88 8.82
N TYR A 27 -8.39 8.44 7.74
CA TYR A 27 -7.35 9.21 7.07
C TYR A 27 -7.95 10.22 6.10
N ARG A 28 -7.29 11.36 5.94
CA ARG A 28 -7.57 12.29 4.83
C ARG A 28 -6.58 12.04 3.72
N VAL A 29 -7.06 12.08 2.49
CA VAL A 29 -6.26 11.76 1.31
C VAL A 29 -6.08 13.02 0.47
N TYR A 30 -4.83 13.33 0.17
CA TYR A 30 -4.45 14.46 -0.68
C TYR A 30 -3.61 13.95 -1.85
N ARG A 31 -3.81 14.50 -3.04
CA ARG A 31 -3.04 14.13 -4.21
C ARG A 31 -2.15 15.27 -4.63
N PRO A 32 -0.85 15.05 -4.89
CA PRO A 32 0.01 16.10 -5.41
C PRO A 32 -0.40 16.43 -6.86
N GLU A 33 -0.23 17.69 -7.24
CA GLU A 33 -0.44 18.09 -8.63
C GLU A 33 0.58 17.48 -9.57
N ALA A 34 1.82 17.28 -9.08
CA ALA A 34 2.89 16.62 -9.82
C ALA A 34 3.61 15.62 -8.92
N ASP A 35 3.94 14.47 -9.49
CA ASP A 35 4.74 13.45 -8.81
C ASP A 35 6.22 13.82 -8.98
N VAL A 36 6.82 14.39 -7.96
CA VAL A 36 8.20 14.87 -7.99
C VAL A 36 9.14 14.04 -7.13
N SER A 37 8.65 13.55 -5.99
CA SER A 37 9.48 12.91 -4.96
C SER A 37 9.12 11.45 -4.70
N GLY A 38 8.38 10.83 -5.60
CA GLY A 38 8.02 9.41 -5.53
C GLY A 38 6.74 9.11 -4.76
N GLU A 39 6.06 10.11 -4.20
CA GLU A 39 4.76 9.91 -3.57
C GLU A 39 3.62 10.08 -4.57
N ASP A 40 2.65 9.14 -4.54
CA ASP A 40 1.39 9.24 -5.31
C ASP A 40 0.36 10.07 -4.59
N LEU A 41 0.42 10.06 -3.28
CA LEU A 41 -0.52 10.77 -2.44
C LEU A 41 0.12 11.09 -1.10
N VAL A 42 -0.52 12.01 -0.39
CA VAL A 42 -0.17 12.30 1.00
C VAL A 42 -1.43 12.03 1.82
N ILE A 43 -1.27 11.36 2.93
CA ILE A 43 -2.39 11.16 3.86
C ILE A 43 -2.13 11.95 5.14
N ARG A 44 -3.23 12.28 5.80
CA ARG A 44 -3.18 12.83 7.15
C ARG A 44 -3.83 11.81 8.09
N THR A 45 -3.10 11.40 9.12
CA THR A 45 -3.61 10.46 10.11
C THR A 45 -4.69 11.10 10.98
N PRO A 46 -5.53 10.30 11.67
CA PRO A 46 -6.48 10.86 12.64
C PRO A 46 -5.83 11.74 13.69
N GLU A 47 -4.57 11.50 14.03
CA GLU A 47 -3.79 12.28 14.99
C GLU A 47 -3.20 13.56 14.37
N GLY A 48 -3.34 13.74 13.07
CA GLY A 48 -2.89 14.95 12.37
C GLY A 48 -1.52 14.87 11.73
N GLU A 49 -0.88 13.70 11.71
CA GLU A 49 0.41 13.48 11.07
C GLU A 49 0.24 13.35 9.55
N LEU A 50 1.10 14.02 8.79
CA LEU A 50 1.15 13.88 7.33
C LEU A 50 2.18 12.81 6.95
N ARG A 51 1.80 11.93 6.03
CA ARG A 51 2.69 10.87 5.53
C ARG A 51 2.66 10.83 4.01
N PRO A 52 3.82 10.90 3.34
CA PRO A 52 3.90 10.66 1.90
C PRO A 52 3.72 9.18 1.60
N VAL A 53 2.95 8.86 0.56
CA VAL A 53 2.55 7.48 0.26
C VAL A 53 2.81 7.17 -1.20
N GLN A 54 3.38 5.98 -1.44
CA GLN A 54 3.46 5.38 -2.77
C GLN A 54 2.54 4.17 -2.79
N MET A 55 1.61 4.16 -3.73
CA MET A 55 0.70 3.03 -3.92
C MET A 55 1.25 2.07 -4.97
N LYS A 56 1.16 0.79 -4.70
CA LYS A 56 1.54 -0.29 -5.62
C LYS A 56 0.43 -1.34 -5.65
N GLY A 57 0.32 -2.07 -6.78
CA GLY A 57 -0.63 -3.16 -6.89
C GLY A 57 -0.20 -4.44 -6.18
N ARG A 58 1.05 -4.49 -5.71
CA ARG A 58 1.65 -5.62 -5.01
C ARG A 58 2.74 -5.13 -4.06
N PRO A 59 3.14 -5.92 -3.06
CA PRO A 59 4.24 -5.54 -2.18
C PRO A 59 5.52 -5.31 -2.99
N SER A 60 6.14 -4.15 -2.83
CA SER A 60 7.35 -3.77 -3.56
C SER A 60 8.21 -2.85 -2.73
N VAL A 61 9.50 -2.95 -2.92
CA VAL A 61 10.49 -2.01 -2.36
C VAL A 61 11.43 -1.56 -3.47
N ASP A 62 11.93 -0.33 -3.36
CA ASP A 62 12.87 0.25 -4.30
C ASP A 62 13.66 1.33 -3.56
N TRP A 63 14.89 0.99 -3.14
CA TRP A 63 15.66 1.91 -2.32
C TRP A 63 16.03 3.18 -3.06
N SER A 64 16.38 3.07 -4.35
CA SER A 64 16.79 4.24 -5.12
C SER A 64 15.67 5.26 -5.29
N ARG A 65 14.42 4.80 -5.31
CA ARG A 65 13.25 5.68 -5.51
C ARG A 65 12.63 6.14 -4.19
N TYR A 66 12.58 5.27 -3.19
CA TYR A 66 11.78 5.52 -1.99
C TYR A 66 12.57 5.48 -0.69
N GLY A 67 13.82 5.01 -0.72
CA GLY A 67 14.62 4.85 0.49
C GLY A 67 15.02 6.17 1.13
N GLY A 68 14.91 6.26 2.44
CA GLY A 68 15.36 7.41 3.21
C GLY A 68 14.49 8.66 3.14
N HIS A 69 13.29 8.57 2.53
CA HIS A 69 12.40 9.72 2.33
C HIS A 69 11.13 9.70 3.19
N GLY A 70 11.04 8.76 4.12
CA GLY A 70 9.85 8.65 4.98
C GLY A 70 8.59 8.20 4.25
N ILE A 71 8.74 7.56 3.10
CA ILE A 71 7.61 7.11 2.28
C ILE A 71 6.96 5.88 2.89
N TRP A 72 5.64 5.85 2.88
CA TRP A 72 4.83 4.69 3.25
C TRP A 72 4.34 3.99 1.99
N MET A 73 4.48 2.67 1.98
CA MET A 73 3.97 1.84 0.88
C MET A 73 2.56 1.39 1.20
N LEU A 74 1.69 1.49 0.20
CA LEU A 74 0.30 1.08 0.29
C LEU A 74 0.02 0.08 -0.82
N PHE A 75 -0.35 -1.15 -0.46
CA PHE A 75 -0.57 -2.22 -1.43
C PHE A 75 -1.60 -3.23 -0.91
N PRO A 76 -2.35 -3.86 -1.83
CA PRO A 76 -3.25 -4.95 -1.47
C PRO A 76 -2.53 -6.28 -1.42
N ASP A 77 -3.17 -7.29 -0.85
CA ASP A 77 -2.79 -8.67 -1.10
C ASP A 77 -3.09 -8.98 -2.57
N PRO A 78 -2.05 -9.27 -3.40
CA PRO A 78 -2.25 -9.48 -4.83
C PRO A 78 -3.05 -10.74 -5.17
N SER A 79 -3.16 -11.68 -4.22
CA SER A 79 -3.95 -12.90 -4.38
C SER A 79 -5.40 -12.74 -3.95
N GLY A 80 -5.73 -11.60 -3.32
CA GLY A 80 -7.07 -11.37 -2.78
C GLY A 80 -8.06 -10.98 -3.86
N CYS A 81 -9.31 -11.31 -3.62
CA CYS A 81 -10.41 -10.95 -4.50
C CYS A 81 -11.03 -9.61 -4.09
N VAL A 82 -11.39 -8.81 -5.07
CA VAL A 82 -12.18 -7.60 -4.87
C VAL A 82 -13.67 -7.96 -4.90
N PRO A 83 -14.52 -7.45 -3.98
CA PRO A 83 -14.16 -6.62 -2.83
C PRO A 83 -13.68 -7.44 -1.64
N GLY A 84 -13.09 -6.78 -0.66
CA GLY A 84 -12.80 -7.38 0.63
C GLY A 84 -11.36 -7.85 0.84
N ARG A 85 -10.50 -7.72 -0.18
CA ARG A 85 -9.08 -8.06 0.01
C ARG A 85 -8.41 -7.08 0.98
N PRO A 86 -7.47 -7.55 1.82
CA PRO A 86 -6.77 -6.67 2.73
C PRO A 86 -5.80 -5.75 1.98
N TRP A 87 -5.64 -4.55 2.51
CA TRP A 87 -4.61 -3.60 2.11
C TRP A 87 -3.68 -3.34 3.29
N TYR A 88 -2.41 -3.13 3.01
CA TYR A 88 -1.36 -2.93 4.01
C TYR A 88 -0.71 -1.58 3.79
N PHE A 89 -0.39 -0.90 4.90
CA PHE A 89 0.17 0.43 4.91
C PHE A 89 1.43 0.41 5.76
N VAL A 90 2.59 0.33 5.12
CA VAL A 90 3.86 -0.05 5.74
C VAL A 90 4.93 0.99 5.42
N PRO A 91 5.72 1.45 6.41
CA PRO A 91 6.89 2.29 6.09
C PRO A 91 7.81 1.56 5.12
N HIS A 92 8.20 2.23 4.03
CA HIS A 92 9.04 1.62 3.00
C HIS A 92 10.32 1.05 3.58
N ASP A 93 11.01 1.82 4.42
CA ASP A 93 12.33 1.42 4.89
C ASP A 93 12.27 0.21 5.84
N GLU A 94 11.22 0.08 6.63
CA GLU A 94 11.01 -1.12 7.44
C GLU A 94 10.75 -2.34 6.58
N LEU A 95 9.90 -2.20 5.58
CA LEU A 95 9.65 -3.27 4.61
C LEU A 95 10.93 -3.63 3.85
N PHE A 96 11.69 -2.63 3.43
CA PHE A 96 12.95 -2.84 2.72
C PHE A 96 13.94 -3.65 3.55
N VAL A 97 14.13 -3.32 4.81
CA VAL A 97 15.04 -4.07 5.70
C VAL A 97 14.61 -5.54 5.81
N TRP A 98 13.31 -5.77 6.00
CA TRP A 98 12.78 -7.13 6.08
C TRP A 98 13.02 -7.92 4.79
N VAL A 99 12.74 -7.30 3.64
CA VAL A 99 12.92 -7.92 2.32
C VAL A 99 14.40 -8.19 2.05
N LYS A 100 15.28 -7.24 2.33
CA LYS A 100 16.72 -7.39 2.13
C LYS A 100 17.30 -8.52 2.98
N ASN A 101 16.85 -8.67 4.22
CA ASN A 101 17.29 -9.75 5.09
C ASN A 101 16.94 -11.13 4.52
N ARG A 102 15.84 -11.24 3.76
CA ARG A 102 15.42 -12.50 3.17
C ARG A 102 16.00 -12.75 1.78
N HIS A 103 16.16 -11.70 0.97
CA HIS A 103 16.46 -11.83 -0.46
C HIS A 103 17.75 -11.14 -0.89
N GLY A 104 18.41 -10.44 0.03
CA GLY A 104 19.59 -9.65 -0.30
C GLY A 104 20.78 -10.46 -0.81
N SER A 105 20.80 -11.78 -0.57
CA SER A 105 21.84 -12.69 -1.10
C SER A 105 21.41 -13.38 -2.40
N ALA A 106 20.21 -13.12 -2.90
CA ALA A 106 19.74 -13.74 -4.13
C ALA A 106 20.47 -13.19 -5.35
N PRO A 107 20.74 -14.03 -6.36
CA PRO A 107 21.25 -13.54 -7.64
C PRO A 107 20.31 -12.50 -8.21
N GLY A 108 20.84 -11.37 -8.66
CA GLY A 108 20.02 -10.29 -9.22
C GLY A 108 19.45 -9.34 -8.20
N TRP A 109 19.76 -9.47 -6.92
CA TRP A 109 19.38 -8.47 -5.93
C TRP A 109 20.05 -7.12 -6.29
N ASN A 110 19.24 -6.07 -6.38
CA ASN A 110 19.69 -4.72 -6.75
C ASN A 110 18.96 -3.63 -5.98
N ASP A 111 18.57 -3.92 -4.74
CA ASP A 111 17.82 -3.01 -3.87
C ASP A 111 16.41 -2.71 -4.39
N VAL A 112 15.89 -3.54 -5.29
CA VAL A 112 14.51 -3.51 -5.80
C VAL A 112 13.96 -4.93 -5.72
N TRP A 113 12.75 -5.07 -5.17
CA TRP A 113 12.10 -6.37 -5.07
C TRP A 113 10.58 -6.22 -5.11
N SER A 114 9.91 -7.16 -5.75
CA SER A 114 8.47 -7.16 -5.88
C SER A 114 7.92 -8.57 -5.70
N TYR A 115 6.77 -8.66 -5.05
CA TYR A 115 6.11 -9.94 -4.78
C TYR A 115 4.84 -10.07 -5.63
N PRO A 116 4.82 -10.94 -6.66
CA PRO A 116 3.59 -11.24 -7.40
C PRO A 116 2.53 -11.92 -6.55
N THR A 117 2.96 -12.67 -5.53
CA THR A 117 2.10 -13.30 -4.52
C THR A 117 2.73 -13.12 -3.14
N MET A 118 1.93 -13.20 -2.09
CA MET A 118 2.45 -13.05 -0.73
C MET A 118 2.71 -14.42 -0.11
N SER A 119 3.96 -14.62 0.35
CA SER A 119 4.31 -15.77 1.17
C SER A 119 3.69 -15.66 2.55
N ALA A 120 3.59 -16.78 3.26
CA ALA A 120 3.13 -16.78 4.65
C ALA A 120 4.01 -15.90 5.55
N ALA A 121 5.33 -15.88 5.29
CA ALA A 121 6.27 -15.06 6.04
C ALA A 121 6.01 -13.57 5.83
N LEU A 122 5.78 -13.14 4.59
CA LEU A 122 5.46 -11.75 4.28
C LEU A 122 4.12 -11.35 4.90
N ARG A 123 3.11 -12.20 4.81
CA ARG A 123 1.81 -11.93 5.46
C ARG A 123 1.96 -11.72 6.96
N GLY A 124 2.77 -12.55 7.62
CA GLY A 124 3.05 -12.40 9.04
C GLY A 124 3.70 -11.06 9.37
N PHE A 125 4.65 -10.63 8.54
CA PHE A 125 5.33 -9.36 8.75
C PHE A 125 4.40 -8.16 8.57
N VAL A 126 3.57 -8.15 7.50
CA VAL A 126 2.73 -6.98 7.18
C VAL A 126 1.40 -6.96 7.95
N GLN A 127 1.01 -8.05 8.59
CA GLN A 127 -0.28 -8.14 9.29
C GLN A 127 -0.52 -6.99 10.29
N PRO A 128 0.46 -6.57 11.11
CA PRO A 128 0.25 -5.43 12.01
C PRO A 128 -0.02 -4.11 11.29
N PHE A 129 0.27 -4.04 10.00
CA PHE A 129 0.10 -2.85 9.17
C PHE A 129 -1.14 -2.89 8.30
N VAL A 130 -2.03 -3.85 8.52
CA VAL A 130 -3.27 -3.95 7.74
C VAL A 130 -4.16 -2.74 8.01
N LEU A 131 -4.75 -2.18 6.97
CA LEU A 131 -5.74 -1.12 7.13
C LEU A 131 -6.96 -1.70 7.83
N PRO A 132 -7.47 -1.02 8.86
CA PRO A 132 -8.63 -1.52 9.59
C PRO A 132 -9.87 -1.53 8.70
N CYS A 133 -10.67 -2.58 8.87
CA CYS A 133 -12.01 -2.64 8.31
C CYS A 133 -12.92 -1.96 9.33
N VAL A 134 -13.22 -0.68 9.13
CA VAL A 134 -14.07 0.07 10.04
C VAL A 134 -15.50 0.00 9.55
N GLU A 135 -16.37 -0.55 10.40
CA GLU A 135 -17.80 -0.55 10.12
C GLU A 135 -18.36 0.86 10.34
N PRO A 136 -19.34 1.28 9.51
CA PRO A 136 -19.99 2.56 9.76
C PRO A 136 -20.71 2.52 11.11
N GLU A 137 -20.74 3.66 11.80
CA GLU A 137 -21.50 3.76 13.03
C GLU A 137 -22.96 3.37 12.78
N PRO A 138 -23.58 2.59 13.68
CA PRO A 138 -24.99 2.27 13.53
C PRO A 138 -25.80 3.56 13.54
N ASN A 139 -26.73 3.67 12.60
CA ASN A 139 -27.59 4.82 12.50
C ASN A 139 -28.63 4.77 13.63
N ASN A 140 -28.28 5.38 14.77
CA ASN A 140 -29.11 5.33 15.96
C ASN A 140 -30.21 6.40 15.90
N GLY A 141 -31.39 6.02 15.50
CA GLY A 141 -32.57 6.83 15.74
C GLY A 141 -32.95 7.84 14.68
N GLU A 142 -32.60 7.57 13.47
CA GLU A 142 -33.17 8.31 12.33
C GLU A 142 -34.13 7.42 11.54
#